data_63cddcbad1cc186babb3acfd5224c4f2
#
_entry.id   63cddcbad1cc186babb3acfd5224c4f2
#
_cell.length_a   1.000
_cell.length_b   1.000
_cell.length_c   1.000
_cell.angle_alpha   90.00
_cell.angle_beta   90.00
_cell.angle_gamma   90.00
#
_symmetry.space_group_name_H-M   'P 1'
#
loop_
_entity.id
_entity.type
_entity.pdbx_description
1 polymer ?
#
loop_
_entity_poly.entity_id
_entity_poly.type
_entity_poly.pdbx_seq_one_letter_code
_entity_poly.pdbx_strand_id
1 'polypeptide(L)'
;TSAYLQKAVDNTDNLPHYRNRTTGWEYLVIHDEAKLAQWLPFKDLYNARGQNVLLKSVQDITAQTAGADTQEKIRNYIIDVYAANPLRHVLLAGDTDVIPHRGFYVNMGSGGSIDADIPADMYYSCLDGNWNNDGDSYWGEYMEADLVPELSIGRVCYNSDDEIANFITKTQRYLNEPVIAEATTALFAGEWLWEGPTWGGDYMDEMIGGSSANGYTTVGIPSSWNITTLYDRTYGAPDSWTGSQLRPLLSNGPNLVNHLGHSATTYTMRMTNNYVTSSTITNDGINHNLSVVFTQGCYAGSFDNRETNVGEYTADCITEKFTSISTAAVAMIS
;
A
#
# COMPACT_ATOMS: atom_id res chain seq x y z
N THR A 1 4.90 -8.13 -20.91
CA THR A 1 3.86 -8.28 -19.85
C THR A 1 3.67 -9.76 -19.50
N SER A 2 3.38 -10.62 -20.49
CA SER A 2 3.19 -12.08 -20.26
C SER A 2 4.43 -12.74 -19.66
N ALA A 3 5.63 -12.43 -20.17
CA ALA A 3 6.90 -12.99 -19.68
C ALA A 3 7.23 -12.56 -18.24
N TYR A 4 6.85 -11.34 -17.87
CA TYR A 4 7.02 -10.85 -16.48
C TYR A 4 6.11 -11.60 -15.52
N LEU A 5 4.82 -11.69 -15.86
CA LEU A 5 3.83 -12.40 -15.03
C LEU A 5 4.19 -13.88 -14.87
N GLN A 6 4.66 -14.53 -15.93
CA GLN A 6 5.12 -15.93 -15.87
C GLN A 6 6.31 -16.16 -14.94
N LYS A 7 7.15 -15.12 -14.70
CA LYS A 7 8.27 -15.22 -13.77
C LYS A 7 7.90 -14.81 -12.34
N ALA A 8 6.96 -13.87 -12.21
CA ALA A 8 6.61 -13.27 -10.92
C ALA A 8 5.45 -13.97 -10.19
N VAL A 9 4.75 -14.90 -10.85
CA VAL A 9 3.56 -15.57 -10.29
C VAL A 9 3.72 -17.08 -10.37
N ASP A 10 3.57 -17.75 -9.24
CA ASP A 10 3.68 -19.22 -9.14
C ASP A 10 2.56 -19.97 -9.86
N ASN A 11 1.41 -19.35 -10.05
CA ASN A 11 0.23 -19.98 -10.65
C ASN A 11 -0.20 -19.22 -11.90
N THR A 12 0.50 -19.47 -13.00
CA THR A 12 0.22 -18.86 -14.30
C THR A 12 -1.14 -19.26 -14.88
N ASP A 13 -1.72 -20.37 -14.44
CA ASP A 13 -3.01 -20.87 -14.94
C ASP A 13 -4.19 -20.01 -14.45
N ASN A 14 -3.99 -19.29 -13.34
CA ASN A 14 -4.96 -18.35 -12.78
C ASN A 14 -4.70 -16.89 -13.18
N LEU A 15 -3.73 -16.63 -14.04
CA LEU A 15 -3.60 -15.27 -14.58
C LEU A 15 -4.89 -14.91 -15.31
N PRO A 16 -5.45 -13.73 -15.06
CA PRO A 16 -6.64 -13.30 -15.75
C PRO A 16 -6.35 -13.35 -17.25
N HIS A 17 -7.00 -14.28 -17.95
CA HIS A 17 -7.02 -14.21 -19.40
C HIS A 17 -7.54 -12.82 -19.75
N TYR A 18 -6.88 -12.13 -20.67
CA TYR A 18 -7.38 -10.89 -21.25
C TYR A 18 -8.80 -11.19 -21.76
N ARG A 19 -9.78 -10.87 -20.92
CA ARG A 19 -11.19 -11.04 -21.31
C ARG A 19 -11.47 -10.01 -22.40
N ASN A 20 -12.31 -10.39 -23.36
CA ASN A 20 -12.97 -9.44 -24.23
C ASN A 20 -13.45 -8.26 -23.40
N ARG A 21 -13.23 -7.01 -23.85
CA ARG A 21 -13.60 -5.79 -23.14
C ARG A 21 -14.97 -5.99 -22.49
N THR A 22 -15.01 -5.95 -21.17
CA THR A 22 -16.24 -5.95 -20.41
C THR A 22 -16.98 -4.64 -20.71
N THR A 23 -18.28 -4.71 -20.86
CA THR A 23 -19.09 -3.50 -20.90
C THR A 23 -19.25 -3.00 -19.47
N GLY A 24 -18.67 -1.85 -19.14
CA GLY A 24 -18.72 -1.24 -17.80
C GLY A 24 -17.33 -0.87 -17.28
N TRP A 25 -17.30 -0.30 -16.09
CA TRP A 25 -16.09 0.19 -15.45
C TRP A 25 -15.46 -0.89 -14.56
N GLU A 26 -14.18 -1.17 -14.74
CA GLU A 26 -13.42 -2.13 -13.93
C GLU A 26 -12.54 -1.43 -12.91
N TYR A 27 -12.22 -0.17 -13.16
CA TYR A 27 -11.36 0.66 -12.32
C TYR A 27 -12.03 2.01 -12.06
N LEU A 28 -12.12 2.45 -10.82
CA LEU A 28 -12.61 3.78 -10.43
C LEU A 28 -11.45 4.56 -9.82
N VAL A 29 -11.21 5.77 -10.31
CA VAL A 29 -10.30 6.74 -9.70
C VAL A 29 -11.13 7.89 -9.15
N ILE A 30 -11.07 8.10 -7.85
CA ILE A 30 -11.70 9.23 -7.16
C ILE A 30 -10.64 10.30 -6.95
N HIS A 31 -10.87 11.52 -7.43
CA HIS A 31 -9.86 12.57 -7.47
C HIS A 31 -10.42 13.95 -7.14
N ASP A 32 -9.55 14.93 -6.84
CA ASP A 32 -9.93 16.34 -6.82
C ASP A 32 -10.31 16.80 -8.24
N GLU A 33 -11.43 17.53 -8.37
CA GLU A 33 -11.88 18.10 -9.64
C GLU A 33 -10.78 18.93 -10.33
N ALA A 34 -10.01 19.69 -9.57
CA ALA A 34 -8.92 20.51 -10.08
C ALA A 34 -7.76 19.68 -10.69
N LYS A 35 -7.68 18.39 -10.41
CA LYS A 35 -6.60 17.48 -10.84
C LYS A 35 -7.03 16.52 -11.96
N LEU A 36 -8.20 16.68 -12.54
CA LEU A 36 -8.70 15.80 -13.61
C LEU A 36 -7.68 15.60 -14.74
N ALA A 37 -7.05 16.68 -15.20
CA ALA A 37 -6.12 16.63 -16.32
C ALA A 37 -4.88 15.77 -16.01
N GLN A 38 -4.39 15.80 -14.77
CA GLN A 38 -3.24 15.03 -14.30
C GLN A 38 -3.52 13.52 -14.27
N TRP A 39 -4.79 13.11 -14.09
CA TRP A 39 -5.18 11.70 -14.03
C TRP A 39 -5.56 11.08 -15.38
N LEU A 40 -5.68 11.87 -16.44
CA LEU A 40 -5.95 11.36 -17.79
C LEU A 40 -4.90 10.35 -18.28
N PRO A 41 -3.56 10.57 -18.09
CA PRO A 41 -2.56 9.60 -18.50
C PRO A 41 -2.70 8.24 -17.78
N PHE A 42 -3.11 8.23 -16.50
CA PHE A 42 -3.40 6.99 -15.77
C PHE A 42 -4.58 6.24 -16.40
N LYS A 43 -5.67 6.96 -16.69
CA LYS A 43 -6.82 6.37 -17.38
C LYS A 43 -6.42 5.77 -18.74
N ASP A 44 -5.63 6.49 -19.52
CA ASP A 44 -5.19 6.04 -20.84
C ASP A 44 -4.30 4.79 -20.75
N LEU A 45 -3.40 4.75 -19.75
CA LEU A 45 -2.54 3.60 -19.46
C LEU A 45 -3.37 2.32 -19.23
N TYR A 46 -4.36 2.37 -18.36
CA TYR A 46 -5.16 1.19 -18.01
C TYR A 46 -6.16 0.85 -19.12
N ASN A 47 -6.76 1.85 -19.79
CA ASN A 47 -7.62 1.61 -20.95
C ASN A 47 -6.86 0.91 -22.10
N ALA A 48 -5.60 1.30 -22.34
CA ALA A 48 -4.73 0.63 -23.33
C ALA A 48 -4.43 -0.82 -22.95
N ARG A 49 -4.51 -1.16 -21.66
CA ARG A 49 -4.34 -2.52 -21.13
C ARG A 49 -5.65 -3.32 -21.09
N GLY A 50 -6.74 -2.74 -21.58
CA GLY A 50 -8.05 -3.39 -21.65
C GLY A 50 -8.93 -3.26 -20.40
N GLN A 51 -8.53 -2.45 -19.44
CA GLN A 51 -9.33 -2.15 -18.24
C GLN A 51 -10.01 -0.78 -18.41
N ASN A 52 -11.35 -0.75 -18.32
CA ASN A 52 -12.11 0.48 -18.46
C ASN A 52 -12.04 1.31 -17.17
N VAL A 53 -11.50 2.53 -17.27
CA VAL A 53 -11.31 3.43 -16.12
C VAL A 53 -12.34 4.54 -16.09
N LEU A 54 -13.06 4.66 -14.98
CA LEU A 54 -13.90 5.80 -14.62
C LEU A 54 -13.10 6.79 -13.77
N LEU A 55 -13.02 8.05 -14.18
CA LEU A 55 -12.56 9.15 -13.33
C LEU A 55 -13.78 9.85 -12.75
N LYS A 56 -13.82 10.10 -11.44
CA LYS A 56 -14.90 10.80 -10.77
C LYS A 56 -14.36 11.73 -9.69
N SER A 57 -14.78 12.98 -9.69
CA SER A 57 -14.33 13.92 -8.67
C SER A 57 -15.07 13.74 -7.34
N VAL A 58 -14.37 14.01 -6.23
CA VAL A 58 -14.96 14.03 -4.88
C VAL A 58 -16.10 15.06 -4.83
N GLN A 59 -15.92 16.21 -5.46
CA GLN A 59 -16.89 17.29 -5.51
C GLN A 59 -18.20 16.83 -6.16
N ASP A 60 -18.12 16.14 -7.29
CA ASP A 60 -19.28 15.55 -7.94
C ASP A 60 -19.98 14.49 -7.08
N ILE A 61 -19.19 13.60 -6.46
CA ILE A 61 -19.71 12.54 -5.58
C ILE A 61 -20.49 13.18 -4.43
N THR A 62 -19.89 14.13 -3.74
CA THR A 62 -20.50 14.75 -2.55
C THR A 62 -21.72 15.60 -2.88
N ALA A 63 -21.82 16.13 -4.12
CA ALA A 63 -22.99 16.87 -4.59
C ALA A 63 -24.16 15.97 -5.00
N GLN A 64 -23.90 14.74 -5.46
CA GLN A 64 -24.89 13.88 -6.11
C GLN A 64 -25.28 12.64 -5.28
N THR A 65 -24.46 12.23 -4.33
CA THR A 65 -24.66 11.01 -3.53
C THR A 65 -25.13 11.35 -2.13
N ALA A 66 -26.12 10.62 -1.63
CA ALA A 66 -26.60 10.75 -0.26
C ALA A 66 -25.64 10.09 0.73
N GLY A 67 -25.54 10.65 1.93
CA GLY A 67 -24.73 10.15 3.04
C GLY A 67 -24.68 11.20 4.15
N ALA A 68 -24.40 10.78 5.37
CA ALA A 68 -24.35 11.67 6.53
C ALA A 68 -23.11 12.58 6.50
N ASP A 69 -22.00 12.06 5.95
CA ASP A 69 -20.74 12.77 5.78
C ASP A 69 -20.07 12.46 4.42
N THR A 70 -18.92 13.05 4.17
CA THR A 70 -18.18 12.86 2.92
C THR A 70 -17.73 11.41 2.74
N GLN A 71 -17.30 10.76 3.79
CA GLN A 71 -16.85 9.36 3.78
C GLN A 71 -17.98 8.42 3.36
N GLU A 72 -19.15 8.57 3.97
CA GLU A 72 -20.31 7.76 3.62
C GLU A 72 -20.79 8.01 2.18
N LYS A 73 -20.77 9.27 1.72
CA LYS A 73 -21.11 9.59 0.34
C LYS A 73 -20.16 8.93 -0.66
N ILE A 74 -18.86 8.95 -0.39
CA ILE A 74 -17.87 8.29 -1.24
C ILE A 74 -18.11 6.77 -1.26
N ARG A 75 -18.31 6.15 -0.10
CA ARG A 75 -18.59 4.72 0.01
C ARG A 75 -19.86 4.34 -0.72
N ASN A 76 -20.95 5.08 -0.54
CA ASN A 76 -22.23 4.84 -1.22
C ASN A 76 -22.08 4.95 -2.74
N TYR A 77 -21.30 5.93 -3.23
CA TYR A 77 -20.98 6.01 -4.66
C TYR A 77 -20.20 4.79 -5.16
N ILE A 78 -19.23 4.30 -4.41
CA ILE A 78 -18.50 3.09 -4.77
C ILE A 78 -19.44 1.89 -4.84
N ILE A 79 -20.36 1.74 -3.87
CA ILE A 79 -21.38 0.68 -3.83
C ILE A 79 -22.25 0.75 -5.10
N ASP A 80 -22.74 1.94 -5.48
CA ASP A 80 -23.57 2.12 -6.68
C ASP A 80 -22.81 1.74 -7.96
N VAL A 81 -21.54 2.15 -8.07
CA VAL A 81 -20.69 1.78 -9.22
C VAL A 81 -20.43 0.30 -9.25
N TYR A 82 -20.13 -0.31 -8.09
CA TYR A 82 -19.88 -1.76 -7.95
C TYR A 82 -21.11 -2.58 -8.34
N ALA A 83 -22.30 -2.18 -7.89
CA ALA A 83 -23.54 -2.88 -8.21
C ALA A 83 -23.90 -2.82 -9.72
N ALA A 84 -23.50 -1.76 -10.42
CA ALA A 84 -23.84 -1.53 -11.84
C ALA A 84 -22.74 -1.94 -12.81
N ASN A 85 -21.53 -2.23 -12.35
CA ASN A 85 -20.35 -2.45 -13.19
C ASN A 85 -19.49 -3.61 -12.66
N PRO A 86 -18.60 -4.20 -13.47
CA PRO A 86 -17.63 -5.19 -13.04
C PRO A 86 -16.44 -4.53 -12.31
N LEU A 87 -16.72 -3.60 -11.39
CA LEU A 87 -15.70 -2.85 -10.64
C LEU A 87 -14.87 -3.81 -9.79
N ARG A 88 -13.55 -3.65 -9.83
CA ARG A 88 -12.60 -4.47 -9.09
C ARG A 88 -11.58 -3.64 -8.29
N HIS A 89 -11.29 -2.44 -8.78
CA HIS A 89 -10.23 -1.61 -8.25
C HIS A 89 -10.72 -0.19 -8.03
N VAL A 90 -10.37 0.37 -6.89
CA VAL A 90 -10.57 1.78 -6.57
C VAL A 90 -9.23 2.41 -6.22
N LEU A 91 -8.95 3.57 -6.80
CA LEU A 91 -7.83 4.43 -6.43
C LEU A 91 -8.38 5.70 -5.81
N LEU A 92 -8.03 5.93 -4.56
CA LEU A 92 -8.27 7.19 -3.86
C LEU A 92 -7.11 8.14 -4.20
N ALA A 93 -7.34 9.02 -5.15
CA ALA A 93 -6.32 9.92 -5.68
C ALA A 93 -6.38 11.26 -4.96
N GLY A 94 -5.85 11.29 -3.76
CA GLY A 94 -5.82 12.45 -2.87
C GLY A 94 -5.43 12.08 -1.44
N ASP A 95 -4.86 13.05 -0.75
CA ASP A 95 -4.59 12.98 0.67
C ASP A 95 -5.88 13.16 1.49
N THR A 96 -5.80 13.11 2.80
CA THR A 96 -6.97 13.12 3.70
C THR A 96 -7.77 14.42 3.66
N ASP A 97 -7.17 15.52 3.27
CA ASP A 97 -7.84 16.82 3.04
C ASP A 97 -8.71 16.82 1.77
N VAL A 98 -8.40 15.96 0.80
CA VAL A 98 -9.18 15.78 -0.44
C VAL A 98 -10.15 14.61 -0.30
N ILE A 99 -9.67 13.46 0.14
CA ILE A 99 -10.45 12.24 0.33
C ILE A 99 -10.27 11.78 1.78
N PRO A 100 -11.17 12.20 2.68
CA PRO A 100 -11.06 11.87 4.09
C PRO A 100 -11.11 10.35 4.30
N HIS A 101 -10.31 9.83 5.22
CA HIS A 101 -10.39 8.44 5.66
C HIS A 101 -11.56 8.24 6.62
N ARG A 102 -11.93 6.98 6.87
CA ARG A 102 -12.75 6.62 8.04
C ARG A 102 -11.80 6.13 9.13
N GLY A 103 -11.84 6.79 10.29
CA GLY A 103 -11.05 6.37 11.44
C GLY A 103 -11.54 5.03 12.00
N PHE A 104 -10.59 4.15 12.32
CA PHE A 104 -10.84 2.92 13.05
C PHE A 104 -10.65 3.15 14.54
N TYR A 105 -11.58 2.61 15.33
CA TYR A 105 -11.45 2.57 16.78
C TYR A 105 -10.57 1.40 17.21
N VAL A 106 -9.53 1.67 17.96
CA VAL A 106 -8.70 0.67 18.63
C VAL A 106 -8.55 0.98 20.10
N ASN A 107 -8.82 -0.02 20.93
CA ASN A 107 -8.57 0.02 22.36
C ASN A 107 -7.56 -1.06 22.72
N MET A 108 -6.35 -0.64 23.10
CA MET A 108 -5.24 -1.54 23.44
C MET A 108 -5.43 -2.24 24.81
N GLY A 109 -6.58 -2.03 25.46
CA GLY A 109 -6.91 -2.67 26.74
C GLY A 109 -6.26 -2.00 27.94
N SER A 110 -6.18 -2.75 29.06
CA SER A 110 -5.70 -2.25 30.35
C SER A 110 -4.24 -1.75 30.26
N GLY A 111 -4.07 -0.45 30.32
CA GLY A 111 -2.78 0.24 30.25
C GLY A 111 -2.33 0.63 28.85
N GLY A 112 -3.13 0.33 27.82
CA GLY A 112 -2.89 0.78 26.44
C GLY A 112 -3.61 2.08 26.11
N SER A 113 -3.24 2.67 24.97
CA SER A 113 -3.90 3.86 24.43
C SER A 113 -5.23 3.50 23.76
N ILE A 114 -6.17 4.42 23.75
CA ILE A 114 -7.35 4.39 22.89
C ILE A 114 -7.04 5.33 21.71
N ASP A 115 -7.26 4.83 20.50
CA ASP A 115 -7.28 5.62 19.30
C ASP A 115 -8.58 5.35 18.54
N ALA A 116 -9.35 6.39 18.29
CA ALA A 116 -10.63 6.30 17.60
C ALA A 116 -10.55 6.76 16.14
N ASP A 117 -9.34 7.02 15.66
CA ASP A 117 -9.14 7.64 14.34
C ASP A 117 -7.90 7.08 13.62
N ILE A 118 -7.64 5.77 13.76
CA ILE A 118 -6.58 5.12 12.97
C ILE A 118 -6.98 5.15 11.49
N PRO A 119 -6.17 5.71 10.59
CA PRO A 119 -6.56 5.87 9.20
C PRO A 119 -6.67 4.51 8.50
N ALA A 120 -7.83 4.25 7.91
CA ALA A 120 -8.08 3.01 7.19
C ALA A 120 -8.97 3.23 5.97
N ASP A 121 -8.46 2.82 4.81
CA ASP A 121 -9.22 2.86 3.57
C ASP A 121 -10.08 1.60 3.35
N MET A 122 -9.96 0.58 4.21
CA MET A 122 -10.83 -0.62 4.17
C MET A 122 -12.31 -0.29 4.21
N TYR A 123 -12.70 0.79 4.87
CA TYR A 123 -14.07 1.29 4.85
C TYR A 123 -14.65 1.48 3.44
N TYR A 124 -13.81 1.83 2.49
CA TYR A 124 -14.18 2.05 1.09
C TYR A 124 -14.12 0.80 0.23
N SER A 125 -13.53 -0.28 0.72
CA SER A 125 -13.38 -1.54 -0.01
C SER A 125 -14.31 -2.63 0.48
N CYS A 126 -14.75 -2.57 1.74
CA CYS A 126 -15.71 -3.48 2.35
C CYS A 126 -17.11 -2.87 2.23
N LEU A 127 -17.90 -3.35 1.28
CA LEU A 127 -19.08 -2.65 0.81
C LEU A 127 -20.39 -3.09 1.46
N ASP A 128 -20.47 -4.26 2.07
CA ASP A 128 -21.68 -4.85 2.60
C ASP A 128 -21.83 -4.74 4.14
N GLY A 129 -20.76 -4.48 4.88
CA GLY A 129 -20.79 -4.30 6.33
C GLY A 129 -21.32 -2.94 6.78
N ASN A 130 -21.78 -2.89 8.04
CA ASN A 130 -22.10 -1.64 8.72
C ASN A 130 -21.06 -1.37 9.82
N TRP A 131 -20.20 -0.44 9.59
CA TRP A 131 -19.04 -0.13 10.43
C TRP A 131 -19.34 0.58 11.75
N ASN A 132 -20.62 0.79 12.06
CA ASN A 132 -21.10 1.43 13.28
C ASN A 132 -22.54 0.93 13.56
N ASN A 133 -22.64 -0.28 14.12
CA ASN A 133 -23.92 -0.97 14.34
C ASN A 133 -24.73 -0.36 15.46
N ASP A 134 -24.08 0.20 16.48
CA ASP A 134 -24.75 0.79 17.63
C ASP A 134 -25.04 2.30 17.47
N GLY A 135 -24.48 2.91 16.43
CA GLY A 135 -24.76 4.29 16.04
C GLY A 135 -24.09 5.33 16.94
N ASP A 136 -23.01 4.96 17.62
CA ASP A 136 -22.26 5.89 18.45
C ASP A 136 -21.25 6.74 17.65
N SER A 137 -20.24 7.32 18.30
CA SER A 137 -19.24 8.17 17.64
C SER A 137 -18.01 7.41 17.13
N TYR A 138 -17.93 6.10 17.39
CA TYR A 138 -16.80 5.26 17.01
C TYR A 138 -17.13 4.40 15.79
N TRP A 139 -16.12 4.11 15.00
CA TRP A 139 -16.27 3.34 13.78
C TRP A 139 -15.27 2.19 13.76
N GLY A 140 -15.73 1.04 13.28
CA GLY A 140 -14.84 -0.11 13.12
C GLY A 140 -14.43 -0.74 14.44
N GLU A 141 -15.27 -0.67 15.46
CA GLU A 141 -15.07 -1.36 16.72
C GLU A 141 -15.04 -2.89 16.55
N TYR A 142 -14.58 -3.58 17.58
CA TYR A 142 -14.55 -5.04 17.59
C TYR A 142 -15.95 -5.62 17.29
N MET A 143 -16.03 -6.49 16.30
CA MET A 143 -17.25 -7.12 15.75
C MET A 143 -18.15 -6.20 14.89
N GLU A 144 -17.76 -4.96 14.65
CA GLU A 144 -18.49 -4.06 13.75
C GLU A 144 -17.79 -3.86 12.42
N ALA A 145 -16.46 -3.88 12.44
CA ALA A 145 -15.68 -3.78 11.23
C ALA A 145 -15.89 -5.01 10.33
N ASP A 146 -16.23 -4.77 9.09
CA ASP A 146 -16.13 -5.76 8.03
C ASP A 146 -14.69 -5.78 7.50
N LEU A 147 -14.04 -6.93 7.61
CA LEU A 147 -12.64 -7.12 7.23
C LEU A 147 -12.49 -7.97 5.95
N VAL A 148 -13.58 -8.18 5.21
CA VAL A 148 -13.59 -8.96 3.97
C VAL A 148 -13.91 -8.04 2.79
N PRO A 149 -12.91 -7.52 2.07
CA PRO A 149 -13.12 -6.55 1.01
C PRO A 149 -13.71 -7.17 -0.27
N GLU A 150 -14.70 -6.51 -0.89
CA GLU A 150 -15.29 -6.87 -2.19
C GLU A 150 -14.42 -6.41 -3.36
N LEU A 151 -13.55 -5.42 -3.15
CA LEU A 151 -12.68 -4.86 -4.19
C LEU A 151 -11.29 -4.48 -3.62
N SER A 152 -10.34 -4.32 -4.53
CA SER A 152 -9.02 -3.81 -4.16
C SER A 152 -9.03 -2.29 -4.09
N ILE A 153 -8.44 -1.75 -3.04
CA ILE A 153 -8.31 -0.30 -2.86
C ILE A 153 -6.85 0.10 -2.69
N GLY A 154 -6.51 1.29 -3.14
CA GLY A 154 -5.22 1.94 -2.89
C GLY A 154 -5.39 3.44 -2.82
N ARG A 155 -4.47 4.12 -2.14
CA ARG A 155 -4.42 5.57 -2.02
C ARG A 155 -3.15 6.12 -2.66
N VAL A 156 -3.25 7.29 -3.27
CA VAL A 156 -2.12 8.11 -3.69
C VAL A 156 -2.27 9.47 -3.03
N CYS A 157 -1.52 9.66 -1.96
CA CYS A 157 -1.34 10.98 -1.37
C CYS A 157 -0.36 11.79 -2.22
N TYR A 158 -0.64 13.07 -2.40
CA TYR A 158 0.24 13.97 -3.15
C TYR A 158 0.05 15.42 -2.71
N ASN A 159 1.15 16.15 -2.69
CA ASN A 159 1.19 17.60 -2.41
C ASN A 159 1.44 18.43 -3.69
N SER A 160 1.78 17.77 -4.80
CA SER A 160 2.12 18.46 -6.06
C SER A 160 1.75 17.64 -7.31
N ASP A 161 1.66 18.34 -8.44
CA ASP A 161 1.46 17.71 -9.75
C ASP A 161 2.64 16.82 -10.15
N ASP A 162 3.85 17.14 -9.70
CA ASP A 162 5.05 16.32 -9.94
C ASP A 162 4.94 14.95 -9.25
N GLU A 163 4.35 14.87 -8.06
CA GLU A 163 4.15 13.60 -7.35
C GLU A 163 3.11 12.73 -8.04
N ILE A 164 2.03 13.31 -8.57
CA ILE A 164 1.08 12.59 -9.44
C ILE A 164 1.81 12.06 -10.68
N ALA A 165 2.61 12.89 -11.34
CA ALA A 165 3.37 12.50 -12.52
C ALA A 165 4.40 11.39 -12.21
N ASN A 166 5.07 11.44 -11.06
CA ASN A 166 5.97 10.40 -10.58
C ASN A 166 5.23 9.07 -10.38
N PHE A 167 4.09 9.09 -9.71
CA PHE A 167 3.27 7.89 -9.49
C PHE A 167 2.87 7.25 -10.83
N ILE A 168 2.34 8.05 -11.77
CA ILE A 168 1.89 7.54 -13.08
C ILE A 168 3.07 7.00 -13.88
N THR A 169 4.20 7.70 -13.89
CA THR A 169 5.41 7.27 -14.60
C THR A 169 5.96 5.96 -14.03
N LYS A 170 6.03 5.84 -12.71
CA LYS A 170 6.46 4.60 -12.04
C LYS A 170 5.51 3.45 -12.35
N THR A 171 4.20 3.68 -12.27
CA THR A 171 3.18 2.70 -12.61
C THR A 171 3.32 2.22 -14.06
N GLN A 172 3.53 3.15 -15.01
CA GLN A 172 3.75 2.83 -16.42
C GLN A 172 5.00 1.96 -16.62
N ARG A 173 6.12 2.33 -16.01
CA ARG A 173 7.38 1.55 -16.10
C ARG A 173 7.20 0.16 -15.52
N TYR A 174 6.67 0.07 -14.31
CA TYR A 174 6.46 -1.20 -13.62
C TYR A 174 5.56 -2.15 -14.42
N LEU A 175 4.50 -1.63 -15.05
CA LEU A 175 3.53 -2.43 -15.78
C LEU A 175 3.95 -2.78 -17.21
N ASN A 176 4.63 -1.88 -17.92
CA ASN A 176 4.90 -2.03 -19.35
C ASN A 176 6.36 -2.39 -19.66
N GLU A 177 7.29 -1.93 -18.83
CA GLU A 177 8.73 -2.01 -19.09
C GLU A 177 9.53 -2.56 -17.90
N PRO A 178 9.05 -3.62 -17.18
CA PRO A 178 9.74 -4.12 -16.01
C PRO A 178 11.11 -4.69 -16.35
N VAL A 179 12.08 -4.56 -15.45
CA VAL A 179 13.39 -5.22 -15.57
C VAL A 179 13.23 -6.70 -15.26
N ILE A 180 12.99 -7.50 -16.28
CA ILE A 180 12.60 -8.93 -16.16
C ILE A 180 13.61 -9.75 -15.36
N ALA A 181 14.90 -9.42 -15.43
CA ALA A 181 15.93 -10.15 -14.68
C ALA A 181 15.76 -10.04 -13.15
N GLU A 182 15.09 -8.98 -12.69
CA GLU A 182 14.85 -8.70 -11.27
C GLU A 182 13.45 -9.12 -10.80
N ALA A 183 12.61 -9.68 -11.68
CA ALA A 183 11.21 -10.04 -11.37
C ALA A 183 11.08 -11.06 -10.24
N THR A 184 12.11 -11.86 -10.00
CA THR A 184 12.17 -12.89 -8.95
C THR A 184 13.23 -12.56 -7.90
N THR A 185 13.33 -11.30 -7.50
CA THR A 185 14.23 -10.84 -6.44
C THR A 185 13.43 -10.31 -5.26
N ALA A 186 13.90 -10.60 -4.05
CA ALA A 186 13.29 -10.09 -2.83
C ALA A 186 14.37 -9.62 -1.83
N LEU A 187 14.01 -8.64 -1.02
CA LEU A 187 14.81 -8.14 0.09
C LEU A 187 13.99 -8.24 1.38
N PHE A 188 14.52 -8.95 2.36
CA PHE A 188 13.91 -9.10 3.67
C PHE A 188 14.76 -8.40 4.72
N ALA A 189 14.17 -7.42 5.42
CA ALA A 189 14.80 -6.65 6.47
C ALA A 189 14.12 -6.92 7.81
N GLY A 190 14.78 -7.64 8.71
CA GLY A 190 14.24 -8.05 9.99
C GLY A 190 15.00 -7.44 11.16
N GLU A 191 14.29 -6.73 12.03
CA GLU A 191 14.84 -6.10 13.21
C GLU A 191 14.71 -7.00 14.47
N TRP A 192 15.45 -6.68 15.49
CA TRP A 192 15.16 -7.13 16.84
C TRP A 192 13.87 -6.44 17.30
N LEU A 193 12.93 -7.20 17.86
CA LEU A 193 11.62 -6.67 18.22
C LEU A 193 11.51 -6.39 19.72
N TRP A 194 11.88 -7.35 20.56
CA TRP A 194 11.86 -7.21 22.03
C TRP A 194 12.67 -8.28 22.73
N GLU A 195 12.83 -8.10 24.03
CA GLU A 195 13.53 -9.03 24.91
C GLU A 195 12.97 -10.46 24.84
N GLY A 196 13.88 -11.43 24.98
CA GLY A 196 13.51 -12.82 24.98
C GLY A 196 14.10 -13.74 23.91
N PRO A 197 15.13 -13.41 23.09
CA PRO A 197 15.11 -12.41 22.04
C PRO A 197 14.12 -12.79 20.93
N THR A 198 13.32 -11.82 20.48
CA THR A 198 12.41 -12.01 19.35
C THR A 198 12.94 -11.28 18.13
N TRP A 199 13.19 -12.02 17.06
CA TRP A 199 13.82 -11.53 15.84
C TRP A 199 12.83 -11.49 14.69
N GLY A 200 12.65 -10.34 14.04
CA GLY A 200 11.84 -10.23 12.83
C GLY A 200 12.28 -11.16 11.70
N GLY A 201 13.59 -11.45 11.64
CA GLY A 201 14.14 -12.39 10.67
C GLY A 201 13.62 -13.83 10.81
N ASP A 202 13.20 -14.27 12.00
CA ASP A 202 12.66 -15.62 12.21
C ASP A 202 11.30 -15.77 11.53
N TYR A 203 10.43 -14.77 11.68
CA TYR A 203 9.12 -14.74 11.01
C TYR A 203 9.23 -14.58 9.50
N MET A 204 10.25 -13.83 9.04
CA MET A 204 10.47 -13.65 7.61
C MET A 204 10.94 -14.92 6.93
N ASP A 205 11.75 -15.75 7.60
CA ASP A 205 12.16 -17.04 7.05
C ASP A 205 10.98 -18.00 6.84
N GLU A 206 9.91 -17.87 7.64
CA GLU A 206 8.69 -18.66 7.44
C GLU A 206 7.95 -18.31 6.13
N MET A 207 8.27 -17.18 5.54
CA MET A 207 7.72 -16.77 4.24
C MET A 207 8.51 -17.34 3.04
N ILE A 208 9.64 -18.01 3.29
CA ILE A 208 10.51 -18.56 2.23
C ILE A 208 10.24 -20.06 2.07
N GLY A 209 9.75 -20.47 0.90
CA GLY A 209 9.51 -21.89 0.59
C GLY A 209 8.39 -22.56 1.38
N GLY A 210 7.55 -21.77 2.00
CA GLY A 210 6.40 -22.24 2.79
C GLY A 210 6.74 -22.63 4.22
N SER A 211 5.74 -22.56 5.09
CA SER A 211 5.83 -22.91 6.53
C SER A 211 4.52 -23.54 7.01
N SER A 212 4.60 -24.37 8.03
CA SER A 212 3.43 -24.83 8.82
C SER A 212 3.52 -24.40 10.28
N ALA A 213 4.32 -23.39 10.58
CA ALA A 213 4.43 -22.82 11.91
C ALA A 213 3.13 -22.12 12.34
N ASN A 214 2.97 -21.96 13.64
CA ASN A 214 1.87 -21.20 14.27
C ASN A 214 0.45 -21.66 13.89
N GLY A 215 0.29 -22.92 13.45
CA GLY A 215 -1.01 -23.51 13.09
C GLY A 215 -1.51 -23.14 11.68
N TYR A 216 -0.71 -22.46 10.88
CA TYR A 216 -1.03 -22.09 9.49
C TYR A 216 -0.10 -22.81 8.53
N THR A 217 -0.63 -23.15 7.35
CA THR A 217 0.19 -23.65 6.24
C THR A 217 0.24 -22.61 5.14
N THR A 218 1.46 -22.19 4.79
CA THR A 218 1.71 -21.19 3.74
C THR A 218 2.51 -21.81 2.60
N VAL A 219 2.34 -21.30 1.39
CA VAL A 219 3.19 -21.66 0.23
C VAL A 219 4.50 -20.89 0.27
N GLY A 220 4.42 -19.62 0.65
CA GLY A 220 5.57 -18.73 0.74
C GLY A 220 6.13 -18.31 -0.62
N ILE A 221 7.23 -17.56 -0.56
CA ILE A 221 8.00 -17.16 -1.74
C ILE A 221 8.88 -18.35 -2.16
N PRO A 222 8.93 -18.73 -3.43
CA PRO A 222 9.77 -19.85 -3.88
C PRO A 222 11.23 -19.66 -3.48
N SER A 223 11.85 -20.69 -2.94
CA SER A 223 13.27 -20.68 -2.58
C SER A 223 14.21 -20.52 -3.79
N SER A 224 13.66 -20.63 -5.01
CA SER A 224 14.36 -20.34 -6.27
C SER A 224 14.50 -18.84 -6.57
N TRP A 225 13.81 -17.98 -5.82
CA TRP A 225 14.00 -16.54 -5.94
C TRP A 225 15.37 -16.13 -5.40
N ASN A 226 15.91 -15.06 -5.94
CA ASN A 226 17.10 -14.42 -5.40
C ASN A 226 16.71 -13.55 -4.20
N ILE A 227 16.84 -14.11 -3.00
CA ILE A 227 16.43 -13.47 -1.74
C ILE A 227 17.65 -12.94 -1.01
N THR A 228 17.69 -11.62 -0.80
CA THR A 228 18.68 -10.96 0.06
C THR A 228 18.07 -10.73 1.43
N THR A 229 18.80 -11.04 2.49
CA THR A 229 18.37 -10.82 3.88
C THR A 229 19.26 -9.84 4.61
N LEU A 230 18.66 -8.98 5.43
CA LEU A 230 19.33 -8.04 6.31
C LEU A 230 18.70 -8.13 7.70
N TYR A 231 19.22 -9.01 8.55
CA TYR A 231 18.62 -9.37 9.83
C TYR A 231 19.53 -9.05 11.01
N ASP A 232 18.98 -8.45 12.07
CA ASP A 232 19.69 -8.24 13.32
C ASP A 232 20.20 -9.56 13.94
N ARG A 233 19.41 -10.63 13.84
CA ARG A 233 19.81 -11.93 14.38
C ARG A 233 21.12 -12.46 13.78
N THR A 234 21.45 -12.10 12.55
CA THR A 234 22.70 -12.51 11.88
C THR A 234 23.91 -12.00 12.63
N TYR A 235 23.79 -10.88 13.31
CA TYR A 235 24.83 -10.24 14.09
C TYR A 235 24.69 -10.52 15.60
N GLY A 236 23.55 -11.12 16.02
CA GLY A 236 23.28 -11.50 17.41
C GLY A 236 23.03 -10.32 18.35
N ALA A 237 22.72 -9.14 17.85
CA ALA A 237 22.47 -7.94 18.64
C ALA A 237 21.40 -7.04 18.02
N PRO A 238 20.61 -6.32 18.86
CA PRO A 238 19.74 -5.24 18.36
C PRO A 238 20.53 -4.21 17.56
N ASP A 239 19.84 -3.53 16.64
CA ASP A 239 20.37 -2.42 15.84
C ASP A 239 21.67 -2.72 15.10
N SER A 240 21.83 -3.96 14.66
CA SER A 240 23.10 -4.44 14.07
C SER A 240 23.26 -4.08 12.61
N TRP A 241 22.22 -3.66 11.94
CA TRP A 241 22.29 -3.08 10.59
C TRP A 241 21.74 -1.64 10.56
N THR A 242 21.99 -0.91 9.51
CA THR A 242 21.68 0.52 9.40
C THR A 242 20.97 0.84 8.09
N GLY A 243 20.25 1.96 8.04
CA GLY A 243 19.67 2.49 6.80
C GLY A 243 20.72 2.72 5.70
N SER A 244 21.99 3.01 6.06
CA SER A 244 23.07 3.13 5.07
C SER A 244 23.47 1.80 4.41
N GLN A 245 23.26 0.68 5.09
CA GLN A 245 23.44 -0.65 4.50
C GLN A 245 22.21 -1.06 3.68
N LEU A 246 21.02 -0.62 4.06
CA LEU A 246 19.78 -0.95 3.37
C LEU A 246 19.60 -0.20 2.04
N ARG A 247 19.92 1.10 1.99
CA ARG A 247 19.70 1.93 0.78
C ARG A 247 20.33 1.39 -0.50
N PRO A 248 21.59 0.91 -0.51
CA PRO A 248 22.15 0.26 -1.69
C PRO A 248 21.38 -1.00 -2.12
N LEU A 249 20.85 -1.78 -1.16
CA LEU A 249 20.06 -2.97 -1.46
C LEU A 249 18.71 -2.61 -2.09
N LEU A 250 18.05 -1.55 -1.60
CA LEU A 250 16.84 -1.01 -2.23
C LEU A 250 17.14 -0.48 -3.64
N SER A 251 18.27 0.20 -3.82
CA SER A 251 18.68 0.77 -5.12
C SER A 251 18.97 -0.31 -6.17
N ASN A 252 19.28 -1.54 -5.78
CA ASN A 252 19.41 -2.69 -6.68
C ASN A 252 18.07 -3.22 -7.21
N GLY A 253 16.95 -2.59 -6.87
CA GLY A 253 15.62 -2.87 -7.42
C GLY A 253 15.04 -4.24 -7.08
N PRO A 254 15.07 -4.68 -5.80
CA PRO A 254 14.33 -5.87 -5.43
C PRO A 254 12.85 -5.68 -5.76
N ASN A 255 12.27 -6.66 -6.46
CA ASN A 255 10.87 -6.58 -6.87
C ASN A 255 9.93 -6.58 -5.65
N LEU A 256 10.27 -7.35 -4.61
CA LEU A 256 9.56 -7.40 -3.33
C LEU A 256 10.50 -7.01 -2.20
N VAL A 257 10.05 -6.09 -1.35
CA VAL A 257 10.71 -5.77 -0.07
C VAL A 257 9.75 -6.10 1.06
N ASN A 258 10.23 -6.82 2.07
CA ASN A 258 9.46 -7.06 3.28
C ASN A 258 10.28 -6.64 4.50
N HIS A 259 9.66 -5.86 5.38
CA HIS A 259 10.25 -5.37 6.61
C HIS A 259 9.39 -5.75 7.81
N LEU A 260 10.03 -6.29 8.84
CA LEU A 260 9.43 -6.48 10.16
C LEU A 260 10.34 -5.86 11.21
N GLY A 261 9.89 -4.77 11.81
CA GLY A 261 10.68 -3.97 12.73
C GLY A 261 9.94 -2.78 13.31
N HIS A 262 10.70 -1.81 13.79
CA HIS A 262 10.19 -0.61 14.43
C HIS A 262 9.98 0.51 13.42
N SER A 263 8.87 1.24 13.60
CA SER A 263 8.52 2.39 12.77
C SER A 263 7.79 3.47 13.59
N ALA A 264 7.75 4.66 13.02
CA ALA A 264 6.97 5.82 13.43
C ALA A 264 6.48 6.52 12.16
N THR A 265 5.67 7.55 12.27
CA THR A 265 5.10 8.27 11.11
C THR A 265 6.17 8.66 10.08
N THR A 266 7.31 9.21 10.52
CA THR A 266 8.39 9.65 9.63
C THR A 266 9.64 8.76 9.65
N TYR A 267 9.50 7.50 10.10
CA TYR A 267 10.60 6.57 10.28
C TYR A 267 10.16 5.13 9.99
N THR A 268 10.89 4.42 9.15
CA THR A 268 10.80 2.95 8.97
C THR A 268 12.11 2.40 8.42
N MET A 269 12.36 1.10 8.58
CA MET A 269 13.55 0.46 8.01
C MET A 269 14.86 1.22 8.34
N ARG A 270 14.93 1.78 9.56
CA ARG A 270 16.08 2.58 10.05
C ARG A 270 16.43 3.79 9.19
N MET A 271 15.42 4.35 8.54
CA MET A 271 15.53 5.57 7.75
C MET A 271 14.42 6.55 8.17
N THR A 272 14.75 7.83 8.17
CA THR A 272 13.78 8.93 8.23
C THR A 272 13.47 9.44 6.83
N ASN A 273 12.43 10.26 6.70
CA ASN A 273 12.06 10.91 5.43
C ASN A 273 13.23 11.59 4.71
N ASN A 274 14.20 12.14 5.45
CA ASN A 274 15.38 12.79 4.88
C ASN A 274 16.27 11.86 4.05
N TYR A 275 16.19 10.55 4.29
CA TYR A 275 16.95 9.54 3.56
C TYR A 275 16.15 8.89 2.42
N VAL A 276 14.86 9.21 2.28
CA VAL A 276 14.01 8.70 1.20
C VAL A 276 13.95 9.76 0.09
N THR A 277 14.97 9.75 -0.76
CA THR A 277 15.11 10.67 -1.89
C THR A 277 15.59 9.93 -3.13
N SER A 278 15.33 10.48 -4.33
CA SER A 278 15.77 9.87 -5.59
C SER A 278 17.30 9.84 -5.76
N SER A 279 18.05 10.55 -4.93
CA SER A 279 19.52 10.49 -4.92
C SER A 279 20.07 9.43 -3.96
N THR A 280 19.29 8.94 -3.01
CA THR A 280 19.71 7.98 -1.98
C THR A 280 19.15 6.58 -2.23
N ILE A 281 18.01 6.47 -2.91
CA ILE A 281 17.39 5.22 -3.38
C ILE A 281 17.13 5.42 -4.88
N THR A 282 17.91 4.74 -5.72
CA THR A 282 18.07 5.10 -7.13
C THR A 282 17.42 4.14 -8.13
N ASN A 283 16.70 3.12 -7.67
CA ASN A 283 15.95 2.21 -8.54
C ASN A 283 14.82 2.94 -9.25
N ASP A 284 14.99 3.18 -10.54
CA ASP A 284 14.18 4.10 -11.33
C ASP A 284 13.12 3.44 -12.22
N GLY A 285 13.05 2.11 -12.21
CA GLY A 285 12.17 1.33 -13.08
C GLY A 285 12.69 1.21 -14.53
N ILE A 286 13.93 1.64 -14.81
CA ILE A 286 14.59 1.52 -16.12
C ILE A 286 15.80 0.60 -16.02
N ASN A 287 16.75 0.94 -15.15
CA ASN A 287 17.96 0.17 -14.90
C ASN A 287 17.73 -0.88 -13.83
N HIS A 288 16.91 -0.56 -12.84
CA HIS A 288 16.51 -1.41 -11.72
C HIS A 288 15.01 -1.30 -11.47
N ASN A 289 14.35 -2.40 -11.11
CA ASN A 289 12.92 -2.42 -10.82
C ASN A 289 12.54 -1.46 -9.69
N LEU A 290 11.35 -0.90 -9.81
CA LEU A 290 10.64 -0.31 -8.67
C LEU A 290 10.14 -1.43 -7.77
N SER A 291 10.14 -1.22 -6.47
CA SER A 291 9.77 -2.24 -5.51
C SER A 291 8.30 -2.14 -5.08
N VAL A 292 7.68 -3.28 -4.79
CA VAL A 292 6.52 -3.36 -3.91
C VAL A 292 7.03 -3.61 -2.51
N VAL A 293 6.69 -2.74 -1.56
CA VAL A 293 7.23 -2.75 -0.20
C VAL A 293 6.14 -3.09 0.79
N PHE A 294 6.39 -4.06 1.65
CA PHE A 294 5.60 -4.33 2.85
C PHE A 294 6.40 -3.93 4.07
N THR A 295 5.76 -3.24 5.01
CA THR A 295 6.34 -2.96 6.33
C THR A 295 5.35 -3.27 7.43
N GLN A 296 5.79 -3.96 8.46
CA GLN A 296 5.02 -4.27 9.65
C GLN A 296 5.60 -3.48 10.83
N GLY A 297 5.65 -2.19 10.68
CA GLY A 297 6.09 -1.24 11.70
C GLY A 297 4.94 -0.31 12.10
N CYS A 298 4.98 0.19 13.33
CA CYS A 298 3.95 1.10 13.84
C CYS A 298 3.93 2.42 13.06
N TYR A 299 2.75 2.95 12.77
CA TYR A 299 2.53 4.29 12.19
C TYR A 299 3.21 4.62 10.86
N ALA A 300 3.93 3.68 10.23
CA ALA A 300 4.60 3.98 8.98
C ALA A 300 3.63 4.43 7.87
N GLY A 301 2.40 3.92 7.91
CA GLY A 301 1.32 4.24 6.98
C GLY A 301 0.26 5.20 7.54
N SER A 302 0.56 5.97 8.57
CA SER A 302 -0.35 7.02 9.06
C SER A 302 -0.44 8.17 8.06
N PHE A 303 -1.17 7.94 6.96
CA PHE A 303 -1.36 8.92 5.89
C PHE A 303 -2.25 10.11 6.30
N ASP A 304 -2.78 10.11 7.51
CA ASP A 304 -3.35 11.27 8.20
C ASP A 304 -2.27 12.10 8.92
N ASN A 305 -1.01 11.69 8.83
CA ASN A 305 0.16 12.32 9.43
C ASN A 305 0.08 12.46 10.96
N ARG A 306 -0.58 11.51 11.63
CA ARG A 306 -0.82 11.55 13.07
C ARG A 306 -0.25 10.32 13.80
N GLU A 307 0.17 10.51 15.02
CA GLU A 307 0.43 9.47 16.00
C GLU A 307 -0.42 9.69 17.25
N THR A 308 -1.03 8.64 17.79
CA THR A 308 -1.96 8.68 18.95
C THR A 308 -1.44 9.50 20.13
N ASN A 309 -0.16 9.36 20.46
CA ASN A 309 0.42 9.99 21.66
C ASN A 309 1.27 11.23 21.35
N VAL A 310 1.49 11.56 20.10
CA VAL A 310 2.36 12.67 19.66
C VAL A 310 1.54 13.80 19.02
N GLY A 311 0.44 13.46 18.35
CA GLY A 311 -0.37 14.39 17.59
C GLY A 311 0.00 14.44 16.12
N GLU A 312 -0.37 15.51 15.43
CA GLU A 312 -0.13 15.68 14.00
C GLU A 312 1.30 16.09 13.68
N TYR A 313 1.83 15.51 12.62
CA TYR A 313 3.08 15.94 11.98
C TYR A 313 2.77 16.83 10.79
N THR A 314 3.67 17.75 10.48
CA THR A 314 3.59 18.60 9.27
C THR A 314 4.22 17.94 8.05
N ALA A 315 4.91 16.82 8.23
CA ALA A 315 5.56 16.06 7.18
C ALA A 315 4.74 14.82 6.87
N ASP A 316 4.67 14.47 5.61
CA ASP A 316 4.05 13.24 5.12
C ASP A 316 4.60 12.02 5.85
N CYS A 317 3.79 10.99 6.02
CA CYS A 317 4.28 9.74 6.57
C CYS A 317 5.31 9.10 5.63
N ILE A 318 6.12 8.20 6.17
CA ILE A 318 7.26 7.66 5.41
C ILE A 318 6.82 6.79 4.23
N THR A 319 5.64 6.15 4.28
CA THR A 319 5.13 5.38 3.14
C THR A 319 4.74 6.28 1.97
N GLU A 320 4.17 7.44 2.25
CA GLU A 320 3.91 8.46 1.23
C GLU A 320 5.21 8.92 0.59
N LYS A 321 6.23 9.15 1.41
CA LYS A 321 7.54 9.59 0.92
C LYS A 321 8.17 8.57 -0.03
N PHE A 322 8.08 7.27 0.27
CA PHE A 322 8.56 6.20 -0.63
C PHE A 322 7.82 6.14 -1.95
N THR A 323 6.54 6.48 -1.97
CA THR A 323 5.69 6.38 -3.16
C THR A 323 5.63 7.67 -3.97
N SER A 324 5.88 8.85 -3.39
CA SER A 324 5.79 10.15 -4.08
C SER A 324 7.03 10.52 -4.90
N ILE A 325 8.22 10.04 -4.52
CA ILE A 325 9.46 10.32 -5.29
C ILE A 325 9.49 9.54 -6.61
N SER A 326 10.33 9.96 -7.55
CA SER A 326 10.44 9.38 -8.90
C SER A 326 11.11 7.99 -8.96
N THR A 327 11.59 7.49 -7.83
CA THR A 327 12.29 6.19 -7.65
C THR A 327 11.65 5.41 -6.51
N ALA A 328 12.35 4.42 -5.99
CA ALA A 328 12.01 3.61 -4.82
C ALA A 328 10.79 2.68 -5.02
N ALA A 329 9.67 2.95 -4.36
CA ALA A 329 8.52 2.05 -4.37
C ALA A 329 7.46 2.47 -5.40
N VAL A 330 6.89 1.51 -6.12
CA VAL A 330 5.68 1.71 -6.92
C VAL A 330 4.43 1.60 -6.04
N ALA A 331 4.50 0.81 -5.00
CA ALA A 331 3.46 0.67 -3.98
C ALA A 331 4.08 0.30 -2.63
N MET A 332 3.43 0.73 -1.55
CA MET A 332 3.81 0.37 -0.19
C MET A 332 2.56 -0.04 0.60
N ILE A 333 2.70 -1.08 1.43
CA ILE A 333 1.66 -1.62 2.30
C ILE A 333 2.23 -1.61 3.72
N SER A 334 1.47 -1.03 4.65
CA SER A 334 1.86 -0.91 6.06
C SER A 334 0.65 -0.99 6.98
#